data_c8a126d4922f0d33f00670d382f2e3f0
#
_entry.id   c8a126d4922f0d33f00670d382f2e3f0
#
_cell.length_a   1.000
_cell.length_b   1.000
_cell.length_c   1.000
_cell.angle_alpha   90.00
_cell.angle_beta   90.00
_cell.angle_gamma   90.00
#
_symmetry.space_group_name_H-M   'P 1'
#
loop_
_entity.id
_entity.type
_entity.pdbx_description
1 polymer ?
#
loop_
_entity_poly.entity_id
_entity_poly.type
_entity_poly.pdbx_seq_one_letter_code
_entity_poly.pdbx_strand_id
1 'polypeptide(L)'
;MVLLVDTVTNLRITDSEALPSPADLCGDIARTSEQKMLVAKSRNEMHALIHGEDKRLLAVVGPCSIHDLDACREYAGRFAKLTEELKDRLLLVMRVYFEKPRTTVGWKGLIMDPKLNGTCDIPEGLRIARSFLGEVLDLGIPTATELLDPITPQYLADSLCWAAI
;
A
#
# COMPACT_ATOMS: atom_id res chain seq x y z
N MET A 1 -35.97 -30.79 -20.25
CA MET A 1 -35.57 -29.37 -20.30
C MET A 1 -34.09 -29.32 -20.00
N VAL A 2 -33.26 -29.29 -21.05
CA VAL A 2 -31.79 -29.18 -20.90
C VAL A 2 -31.49 -27.77 -20.43
N LEU A 3 -30.96 -27.64 -19.21
CA LEU A 3 -30.38 -26.38 -18.76
C LEU A 3 -29.27 -26.00 -19.74
N LEU A 4 -29.47 -24.91 -20.48
CA LEU A 4 -28.39 -24.26 -21.24
C LEU A 4 -27.35 -23.83 -20.21
N VAL A 5 -26.30 -24.63 -20.05
CA VAL A 5 -25.12 -24.22 -19.32
C VAL A 5 -24.59 -23.00 -20.04
N ASP A 6 -24.39 -21.93 -19.34
CA ASP A 6 -23.78 -20.72 -19.90
C ASP A 6 -22.37 -21.09 -20.43
N THR A 7 -22.26 -21.21 -21.76
CA THR A 7 -21.07 -21.70 -22.43
C THR A 7 -20.14 -20.56 -22.86
N VAL A 8 -20.43 -19.32 -22.47
CA VAL A 8 -19.70 -18.13 -22.94
C VAL A 8 -19.13 -17.26 -21.81
N THR A 9 -19.58 -17.46 -20.57
CA THR A 9 -19.12 -16.71 -19.41
C THR A 9 -18.56 -17.64 -18.32
N ASN A 10 -17.60 -17.15 -17.58
CA ASN A 10 -16.99 -17.82 -16.41
C ASN A 10 -16.39 -19.20 -16.68
N LEU A 11 -16.03 -19.53 -17.91
CA LEU A 11 -15.58 -20.86 -18.32
C LEU A 11 -14.29 -21.35 -17.63
N ARG A 12 -13.53 -20.45 -17.05
CA ARG A 12 -12.23 -20.71 -16.40
C ARG A 12 -12.18 -20.23 -14.94
N ILE A 13 -13.32 -19.83 -14.40
CA ILE A 13 -13.44 -19.46 -12.99
C ILE A 13 -13.87 -20.71 -12.23
N THR A 14 -13.06 -21.10 -11.25
CA THR A 14 -13.33 -22.27 -10.41
C THR A 14 -14.14 -21.91 -9.17
N ASP A 15 -13.93 -20.69 -8.66
CA ASP A 15 -14.63 -20.16 -7.49
C ASP A 15 -14.60 -18.63 -7.52
N SER A 16 -15.43 -18.01 -6.67
CA SER A 16 -15.51 -16.56 -6.50
C SER A 16 -15.78 -16.24 -5.03
N GLU A 17 -14.87 -15.54 -4.40
CA GLU A 17 -14.98 -15.10 -3.02
C GLU A 17 -15.18 -13.58 -2.96
N ALA A 18 -16.10 -13.13 -2.10
CA ALA A 18 -16.35 -11.71 -1.90
C ALA A 18 -15.25 -11.10 -1.03
N LEU A 19 -14.66 -10.00 -1.48
CA LEU A 19 -13.76 -9.20 -0.65
C LEU A 19 -14.55 -8.46 0.44
N PRO A 20 -13.95 -8.18 1.63
CA PRO A 20 -14.55 -7.27 2.59
C PRO A 20 -14.80 -5.92 1.92
N SER A 21 -15.86 -5.22 2.29
CA SER A 21 -16.07 -3.89 1.73
C SER A 21 -14.95 -2.92 2.19
N PRO A 22 -14.56 -1.94 1.36
CA PRO A 22 -13.59 -0.92 1.79
C PRO A 22 -14.02 -0.20 3.07
N ALA A 23 -15.31 0.06 3.25
CA ALA A 23 -15.85 0.71 4.45
C ALA A 23 -15.61 -0.14 5.70
N ASP A 24 -15.87 -1.45 5.62
CA ASP A 24 -15.69 -2.38 6.75
C ASP A 24 -14.20 -2.47 7.12
N LEU A 25 -13.34 -2.74 6.14
CA LEU A 25 -11.91 -2.87 6.42
C LEU A 25 -11.28 -1.55 6.93
N CYS A 26 -11.69 -0.42 6.37
CA CYS A 26 -11.24 0.89 6.85
C CYS A 26 -11.78 1.22 8.25
N GLY A 27 -12.95 0.70 8.61
CA GLY A 27 -13.51 0.80 9.96
C GLY A 27 -12.78 -0.10 10.96
N ASP A 28 -12.52 -1.35 10.60
CA ASP A 28 -11.81 -2.33 11.43
C ASP A 28 -10.38 -1.89 11.76
N ILE A 29 -9.70 -1.32 10.77
CA ILE A 29 -8.30 -0.84 10.88
C ILE A 29 -8.29 0.67 10.59
N ALA A 30 -8.97 1.43 11.44
CA ALA A 30 -9.11 2.86 11.26
C ALA A 30 -7.78 3.61 11.46
N ARG A 31 -7.60 4.71 10.72
CA ARG A 31 -6.47 5.63 10.94
C ARG A 31 -6.74 6.52 12.15
N THR A 32 -5.71 6.69 13.00
CA THR A 32 -5.77 7.66 14.10
C THR A 32 -5.79 9.09 13.57
N SER A 33 -6.12 10.04 14.42
CA SER A 33 -6.08 11.47 14.07
C SER A 33 -4.68 11.93 13.70
N GLU A 34 -3.67 11.42 14.40
CA GLU A 34 -2.26 11.71 14.17
C GLU A 34 -1.80 11.18 12.82
N GLN A 35 -2.16 9.93 12.48
CA GLN A 35 -1.87 9.34 11.17
C GLN A 35 -2.51 10.12 10.03
N LYS A 36 -3.79 10.52 10.18
CA LYS A 36 -4.49 11.36 9.19
C LYS A 36 -3.83 12.73 9.00
N MET A 37 -3.43 13.38 10.11
CA MET A 37 -2.71 14.65 10.05
C MET A 37 -1.35 14.50 9.36
N LEU A 38 -0.60 13.43 9.64
CA LEU A 38 0.67 13.16 8.97
C LEU A 38 0.47 12.99 7.46
N VAL A 39 -0.51 12.20 7.03
CA VAL A 39 -0.82 12.01 5.60
C VAL A 39 -1.18 13.34 4.94
N ALA A 40 -2.07 14.12 5.55
CA ALA A 40 -2.49 15.42 5.01
C ALA A 40 -1.32 16.40 4.91
N LYS A 41 -0.52 16.51 5.98
CA LYS A 41 0.69 17.34 6.01
C LYS A 41 1.65 16.94 4.89
N SER A 42 1.96 15.66 4.77
CA SER A 42 2.92 15.17 3.80
C SER A 42 2.46 15.37 2.35
N ARG A 43 1.16 15.25 2.08
CA ARG A 43 0.60 15.60 0.76
C ARG A 43 0.82 17.07 0.42
N ASN A 44 0.61 17.99 1.39
CA ASN A 44 0.87 19.40 1.20
C ASN A 44 2.36 19.70 1.00
N GLU A 45 3.25 19.06 1.75
CA GLU A 45 4.70 19.21 1.58
C GLU A 45 5.16 18.71 0.19
N MET A 46 4.64 17.58 -0.28
CA MET A 46 4.92 17.09 -1.63
C MET A 46 4.39 18.05 -2.70
N HIS A 47 3.20 18.58 -2.52
CA HIS A 47 2.64 19.59 -3.43
C HIS A 47 3.55 20.83 -3.48
N ALA A 48 3.95 21.37 -2.34
CA ALA A 48 4.85 22.53 -2.25
C ALA A 48 6.20 22.28 -2.94
N LEU A 49 6.75 21.06 -2.78
CA LEU A 49 7.97 20.63 -3.44
C LEU A 49 7.83 20.61 -4.98
N ILE A 50 6.77 19.99 -5.48
CA ILE A 50 6.53 19.87 -6.93
C ILE A 50 6.33 21.25 -7.57
N HIS A 51 5.72 22.20 -6.86
CA HIS A 51 5.48 23.57 -7.35
C HIS A 51 6.62 24.56 -7.04
N GLY A 52 7.72 24.08 -6.43
CA GLY A 52 8.92 24.89 -6.18
C GLY A 52 8.81 25.85 -4.98
N GLU A 53 7.81 25.68 -4.13
CA GLU A 53 7.62 26.46 -2.90
C GLU A 53 8.50 25.94 -1.75
N ASP A 54 8.80 24.64 -1.75
CA ASP A 54 9.76 23.98 -0.87
C ASP A 54 11.03 23.62 -1.69
N LYS A 55 12.19 23.87 -1.12
CA LYS A 55 13.48 23.67 -1.80
C LYS A 55 14.20 22.37 -1.42
N ARG A 56 13.61 21.59 -0.52
CA ARG A 56 14.13 20.25 -0.22
C ARG A 56 14.05 19.36 -1.46
N LEU A 57 14.79 18.29 -1.48
CA LEU A 57 14.65 17.25 -2.50
C LEU A 57 13.68 16.18 -2.01
N LEU A 58 12.80 15.73 -2.88
CA LEU A 58 11.95 14.57 -2.62
C LEU A 58 12.73 13.29 -2.90
N ALA A 59 12.77 12.37 -1.94
CA ALA A 59 13.33 11.04 -2.14
C ALA A 59 12.32 9.97 -1.69
N VAL A 60 11.78 9.24 -2.68
CA VAL A 60 10.90 8.08 -2.44
C VAL A 60 11.74 6.82 -2.50
N VAL A 61 12.07 6.25 -1.36
CA VAL A 61 12.99 5.12 -1.23
C VAL A 61 12.43 4.03 -0.32
N GLY A 62 12.77 2.77 -0.61
CA GLY A 62 12.30 1.64 0.16
C GLY A 62 12.67 0.31 -0.48
N PRO A 63 12.29 -0.81 0.15
CA PRO A 63 12.51 -2.14 -0.40
C PRO A 63 11.77 -2.32 -1.74
N CYS A 64 12.23 -3.28 -2.55
CA CYS A 64 11.60 -3.58 -3.84
C CYS A 64 10.12 -3.98 -3.68
N SER A 65 9.79 -4.66 -2.60
CA SER A 65 8.42 -5.00 -2.19
C SER A 65 8.34 -5.20 -0.69
N ILE A 66 7.16 -4.98 -0.13
CA ILE A 66 6.82 -5.40 1.22
C ILE A 66 6.41 -6.88 1.13
N HIS A 67 7.26 -7.78 1.61
CA HIS A 67 7.01 -9.24 1.59
C HIS A 67 7.42 -9.92 2.89
N ASP A 68 8.47 -9.44 3.53
CA ASP A 68 8.90 -9.83 4.87
C ASP A 68 8.63 -8.66 5.81
N LEU A 69 7.59 -8.80 6.63
CA LEU A 69 7.13 -7.71 7.48
C LEU A 69 8.14 -7.33 8.57
N ASP A 70 8.88 -8.32 9.11
CA ASP A 70 9.83 -8.05 10.18
C ASP A 70 11.04 -7.30 9.65
N ALA A 71 11.57 -7.71 8.50
CA ALA A 71 12.61 -6.97 7.79
C ALA A 71 12.14 -5.55 7.40
N CYS A 72 10.88 -5.41 6.96
CA CYS A 72 10.32 -4.11 6.60
C CYS A 72 10.08 -3.20 7.82
N ARG A 73 9.72 -3.75 8.97
CA ARG A 73 9.63 -3.01 10.26
C ARG A 73 11.00 -2.51 10.71
N GLU A 74 12.02 -3.36 10.64
CA GLU A 74 13.41 -2.96 10.94
C GLU A 74 13.88 -1.86 10.01
N TYR A 75 13.59 -1.99 8.71
CA TYR A 75 13.88 -0.95 7.72
C TYR A 75 13.18 0.37 8.07
N ALA A 76 11.88 0.34 8.38
CA ALA A 76 11.12 1.52 8.77
C ALA A 76 11.70 2.21 10.01
N GLY A 77 12.09 1.45 11.03
CA GLY A 77 12.71 1.99 12.23
C GLY A 77 14.05 2.69 11.97
N ARG A 78 14.87 2.17 11.05
CA ARG A 78 16.10 2.86 10.59
C ARG A 78 15.79 4.08 9.74
N PHE A 79 14.79 3.97 8.88
CA PHE A 79 14.36 5.05 8.00
C PHE A 79 13.81 6.25 8.78
N ALA A 80 13.05 6.01 9.86
CA ALA A 80 12.54 7.07 10.74
C ALA A 80 13.67 7.95 11.31
N LYS A 81 14.77 7.34 11.74
CA LYS A 81 15.95 8.08 12.25
C LYS A 81 16.56 8.95 11.15
N LEU A 82 16.72 8.38 9.96
CA LEU A 82 17.28 9.10 8.83
C LEU A 82 16.36 10.25 8.38
N THR A 83 15.05 10.05 8.45
CA THR A 83 14.06 11.11 8.14
C THR A 83 14.23 12.31 9.06
N GLU A 84 14.43 12.09 10.35
CA GLU A 84 14.66 13.17 11.31
C GLU A 84 16.01 13.87 11.10
N GLU A 85 17.07 13.13 10.78
CA GLU A 85 18.41 13.68 10.55
C GLU A 85 18.48 14.56 9.28
N LEU A 86 17.69 14.25 8.26
CA LEU A 86 17.77 14.88 6.94
C LEU A 86 16.59 15.83 6.63
N LYS A 87 15.65 16.02 7.55
CA LYS A 87 14.38 16.75 7.34
C LYS A 87 14.54 18.16 6.77
N ASP A 88 15.67 18.82 7.02
CA ASP A 88 15.94 20.18 6.54
C ASP A 88 16.36 20.22 5.06
N ARG A 89 16.77 19.08 4.50
CA ARG A 89 17.31 18.99 3.14
C ARG A 89 16.50 18.07 2.24
N LEU A 90 15.92 17.03 2.82
CA LEU A 90 15.17 16.00 2.11
C LEU A 90 13.78 15.84 2.70
N LEU A 91 12.80 15.68 1.84
CA LEU A 91 11.53 15.05 2.20
C LEU A 91 11.68 13.57 1.86
N LEU A 92 11.90 12.75 2.89
CA LEU A 92 12.00 11.31 2.75
C LEU A 92 10.63 10.67 2.85
N VAL A 93 10.28 9.86 1.87
CA VAL A 93 9.01 9.12 1.80
C VAL A 93 9.33 7.65 1.63
N MET A 94 8.77 6.80 2.49
CA MET A 94 8.99 5.36 2.39
C MET A 94 8.17 4.77 1.25
N ARG A 95 8.86 4.10 0.34
CA ARG A 95 8.23 3.32 -0.71
C ARG A 95 7.70 2.01 -0.13
N VAL A 96 6.41 1.78 -0.25
CA VAL A 96 5.69 0.61 0.29
C VAL A 96 4.93 -0.11 -0.82
N TYR A 97 5.63 -0.90 -1.62
CA TYR A 97 5.06 -1.62 -2.75
C TYR A 97 4.53 -3.00 -2.30
N PHE A 98 3.20 -3.14 -2.28
CA PHE A 98 2.49 -4.35 -1.89
C PHE A 98 2.11 -5.23 -3.09
N GLU A 99 2.12 -4.68 -4.27
CA GLU A 99 1.73 -5.34 -5.51
C GLU A 99 2.90 -5.42 -6.49
N LYS A 100 2.81 -6.35 -7.44
CA LYS A 100 3.82 -6.54 -8.49
C LYS A 100 3.12 -6.67 -9.85
N PRO A 101 3.57 -5.91 -10.87
CA PRO A 101 2.97 -5.94 -12.21
C PRO A 101 3.39 -7.24 -12.95
N ARG A 102 2.84 -8.38 -12.55
CA ARG A 102 3.11 -9.68 -13.16
C ARG A 102 1.99 -10.07 -14.11
N THR A 103 2.34 -10.33 -15.38
CA THR A 103 1.35 -10.68 -16.42
C THR A 103 1.03 -12.17 -16.44
N THR A 104 2.03 -13.05 -16.31
CA THR A 104 1.84 -14.51 -16.45
C THR A 104 2.34 -15.29 -15.26
N VAL A 105 3.60 -15.13 -14.86
CA VAL A 105 4.23 -15.94 -13.81
C VAL A 105 4.88 -15.06 -12.76
N GLY A 106 5.03 -15.60 -11.56
CA GLY A 106 5.66 -14.95 -10.43
C GLY A 106 4.68 -14.41 -9.40
N TRP A 107 5.18 -14.17 -8.22
CA TRP A 107 4.43 -13.65 -7.09
C TRP A 107 3.88 -12.25 -7.39
N LYS A 108 2.59 -12.05 -7.18
CA LYS A 108 1.86 -10.81 -7.53
C LYS A 108 1.86 -9.76 -6.43
N GLY A 109 2.53 -10.01 -5.31
CA GLY A 109 2.64 -9.08 -4.20
C GLY A 109 1.89 -9.53 -2.95
N LEU A 110 2.15 -8.83 -1.84
CA LEU A 110 1.64 -9.17 -0.52
C LEU A 110 0.11 -9.16 -0.47
N ILE A 111 -0.55 -8.24 -1.16
CA ILE A 111 -2.02 -8.17 -1.15
C ILE A 111 -2.60 -9.40 -1.83
N MET A 112 -2.03 -9.81 -2.95
CA MET A 112 -2.56 -10.93 -3.74
C MET A 112 -2.22 -12.30 -3.16
N ASP A 113 -1.03 -12.45 -2.54
CA ASP A 113 -0.59 -13.73 -1.96
C ASP A 113 0.32 -13.46 -0.75
N PRO A 114 -0.28 -13.14 0.42
CA PRO A 114 0.46 -12.74 1.61
C PRO A 114 1.34 -13.84 2.19
N LYS A 115 1.00 -15.10 1.93
CA LYS A 115 1.69 -16.27 2.47
C LYS A 115 2.76 -16.83 1.53
N LEU A 116 2.92 -16.27 0.34
CA LEU A 116 3.83 -16.73 -0.73
C LEU A 116 3.66 -18.22 -1.09
N ASN A 117 2.46 -18.73 -0.98
CA ASN A 117 2.15 -20.17 -1.19
C ASN A 117 1.10 -20.41 -2.27
N GLY A 118 0.67 -19.37 -2.99
CA GLY A 118 -0.29 -19.44 -4.06
C GLY A 118 -1.76 -19.60 -3.62
N THR A 119 -2.06 -19.45 -2.32
CA THR A 119 -3.46 -19.52 -1.82
C THR A 119 -4.28 -18.28 -2.17
N CYS A 120 -3.63 -17.18 -2.51
CA CYS A 120 -4.25 -15.93 -2.93
C CYS A 120 -5.28 -15.38 -1.93
N ASP A 121 -4.93 -15.41 -0.64
CA ASP A 121 -5.77 -14.90 0.46
C ASP A 121 -5.78 -13.36 0.46
N ILE A 122 -6.50 -12.78 -0.51
CA ILE A 122 -6.53 -11.32 -0.72
C ILE A 122 -7.13 -10.57 0.47
N PRO A 123 -8.22 -11.03 1.13
CA PRO A 123 -8.73 -10.38 2.33
C PRO A 123 -7.66 -10.22 3.42
N GLU A 124 -6.87 -11.25 3.67
CA GLU A 124 -5.77 -11.20 4.63
C GLU A 124 -4.65 -10.28 4.14
N GLY A 125 -4.30 -10.34 2.86
CA GLY A 125 -3.30 -9.44 2.25
C GLY A 125 -3.65 -7.97 2.42
N LEU A 126 -4.91 -7.58 2.23
CA LEU A 126 -5.41 -6.23 2.43
C LEU A 126 -5.32 -5.81 3.91
N ARG A 127 -5.67 -6.70 4.85
CA ARG A 127 -5.54 -6.45 6.30
C ARG A 127 -4.10 -6.21 6.70
N ILE A 128 -3.19 -7.05 6.25
CA ILE A 128 -1.75 -6.94 6.53
C ILE A 128 -1.19 -5.64 5.96
N ALA A 129 -1.48 -5.32 4.70
CA ALA A 129 -0.99 -4.11 4.05
C ALA A 129 -1.49 -2.85 4.78
N ARG A 130 -2.76 -2.81 5.14
CA ARG A 130 -3.35 -1.69 5.86
C ARG A 130 -2.78 -1.54 7.27
N SER A 131 -2.57 -2.65 7.99
CA SER A 131 -1.95 -2.64 9.33
C SER A 131 -0.51 -2.13 9.26
N PHE A 132 0.29 -2.64 8.33
CA PHE A 132 1.68 -2.22 8.14
C PHE A 132 1.80 -0.72 7.79
N LEU A 133 0.91 -0.19 6.94
CA LEU A 133 0.85 1.25 6.67
C LEU A 133 0.61 2.07 7.94
N GLY A 134 -0.26 1.59 8.84
CA GLY A 134 -0.48 2.22 10.13
C GLY A 134 0.80 2.25 10.99
N GLU A 135 1.50 1.11 11.08
CA GLU A 135 2.76 1.00 11.82
C GLU A 135 3.83 1.98 11.28
N VAL A 136 3.93 2.13 9.96
CA VAL A 136 4.87 3.08 9.33
C VAL A 136 4.48 4.53 9.62
N LEU A 137 3.18 4.85 9.57
CA LEU A 137 2.69 6.19 9.91
C LEU A 137 2.90 6.53 11.39
N ASP A 138 2.80 5.56 12.29
CA ASP A 138 3.08 5.75 13.73
C ASP A 138 4.55 6.11 14.00
N LEU A 139 5.46 5.74 13.12
CA LEU A 139 6.86 6.17 13.14
C LEU A 139 7.06 7.59 12.57
N GLY A 140 5.99 8.28 12.15
CA GLY A 140 6.07 9.61 11.55
C GLY A 140 6.58 9.60 10.11
N ILE A 141 6.54 8.47 9.40
CA ILE A 141 7.09 8.32 8.06
C ILE A 141 5.97 8.46 7.01
N PRO A 142 6.08 9.40 6.07
CA PRO A 142 5.21 9.44 4.90
C PRO A 142 5.39 8.22 4.00
N THR A 143 4.31 7.75 3.39
CA THR A 143 4.29 6.53 2.57
C THR A 143 3.94 6.82 1.12
N ALA A 144 4.56 6.08 0.21
CA ALA A 144 4.24 6.11 -1.22
C ALA A 144 4.18 4.70 -1.80
N THR A 145 3.24 4.46 -2.71
CA THR A 145 3.08 3.16 -3.36
C THR A 145 2.88 3.28 -4.88
N GLU A 146 2.76 2.16 -5.55
CA GLU A 146 2.28 2.02 -6.91
C GLU A 146 0.89 1.38 -6.86
N LEU A 147 -0.06 1.93 -7.61
CA LEU A 147 -1.42 1.41 -7.70
C LEU A 147 -1.59 0.75 -9.06
N LEU A 148 -1.76 -0.56 -9.07
CA LEU A 148 -1.81 -1.38 -10.29
C LEU A 148 -3.24 -1.75 -10.70
N ASP A 149 -4.23 -1.50 -9.86
CA ASP A 149 -5.64 -1.76 -10.10
C ASP A 149 -6.52 -0.65 -9.49
N PRO A 150 -7.79 -0.52 -9.93
CA PRO A 150 -8.69 0.52 -9.42
C PRO A 150 -9.37 0.18 -8.09
N ILE A 151 -9.18 -1.01 -7.54
CA ILE A 151 -9.88 -1.52 -6.35
C ILE A 151 -9.03 -1.28 -5.09
N THR A 152 -7.77 -1.70 -5.11
CA THR A 152 -6.81 -1.57 -4.00
C THR A 152 -6.76 -0.15 -3.39
N PRO A 153 -6.81 0.95 -4.19
CA PRO A 153 -6.83 2.30 -3.64
C PRO A 153 -7.94 2.56 -2.63
N GLN A 154 -9.10 1.95 -2.80
CA GLN A 154 -10.25 2.15 -1.92
C GLN A 154 -9.98 1.67 -0.48
N TYR A 155 -9.05 0.74 -0.31
CA TYR A 155 -8.64 0.21 1.00
C TYR A 155 -7.45 0.94 1.63
N LEU A 156 -6.61 1.59 0.83
CA LEU A 156 -5.30 2.08 1.29
C LEU A 156 -5.09 3.59 1.16
N ALA A 157 -5.88 4.29 0.34
CA ALA A 157 -5.62 5.68 -0.03
C ALA A 157 -5.54 6.65 1.15
N ASP A 158 -6.28 6.41 2.23
CA ASP A 158 -6.24 7.23 3.45
C ASP A 158 -4.93 7.16 4.23
N SER A 159 -4.07 6.22 3.84
CA SER A 159 -2.76 5.96 4.46
C SER A 159 -1.58 6.32 3.55
N LEU A 160 -1.85 6.79 2.34
CA LEU A 160 -0.83 7.07 1.33
C LEU A 160 -0.66 8.57 1.10
N CYS A 161 0.58 9.01 1.08
CA CYS A 161 0.91 10.41 0.79
C CYS A 161 1.08 10.65 -0.71
N TRP A 162 1.57 9.64 -1.44
CA TRP A 162 1.79 9.66 -2.88
C TRP A 162 1.54 8.28 -3.50
N ALA A 163 1.14 8.27 -4.76
CA ALA A 163 1.04 7.05 -5.55
C ALA A 163 1.45 7.28 -7.00
N ALA A 164 2.16 6.33 -7.58
CA ALA A 164 2.31 6.18 -9.03
C ALA A 164 1.13 5.34 -9.56
N ILE A 165 0.65 5.69 -10.76
CA ILE A 165 -0.46 5.02 -11.46
C ILE A 165 0.00 4.60 -12.84
#